data_1c76a8f2dc202603d8061758aa77bddd
#
_entry.id   1c76a8f2dc202603d8061758aa77bddd
#
_cell.length_a   1.000
_cell.length_b   1.000
_cell.length_c   1.000
_cell.angle_alpha   90.00
_cell.angle_beta   90.00
_cell.angle_gamma   90.00
#
_symmetry.space_group_name_H-M   'P 1'
#
loop_
_entity.id
_entity.type
_entity.pdbx_description
1 polymer ?
#
loop_
_entity_poly.entity_id
_entity_poly.type
_entity_poly.pdbx_seq_one_letter_code
_entity_poly.pdbx_strand_id
1 'polypeptide(L)'
;MQSRRRAVSLALLLPALTVAWLALVADAGADQAVLHYPKRPDSPRWNYALGLIELALKESGRDYVLQPTDEQMSQARAARELELGDIDFIWTGTSAEYEQRFRAVRVPVMRGLDGYRICIIDPKRQPAFSAVTTLADLQQLTIGQDPGWSDVEVLHAAGFKVVTGPYDSLFDMVERDRFDCFLRGVHEAPAEAAKHPGLAVENDVLIVYPFTSFFFVNKGNIALAEDLENGLKKAYGDGSFMAYFKNHPAIKAIFEQARIDRRRRFDIPNPLLTEETRAIPDQYWEPR
;
A
#
# COMPACT_ATOMS: atom_id res chain seq x y z
N MET A 1 -37.69 -104.21 -4.94
CA MET A 1 -38.33 -103.34 -5.96
C MET A 1 -38.04 -101.90 -5.52
N GLN A 2 -37.08 -101.23 -6.09
CA GLN A 2 -36.55 -99.93 -5.68
C GLN A 2 -37.01 -98.89 -6.68
N SER A 3 -37.70 -97.88 -6.20
CA SER A 3 -38.08 -96.72 -6.97
C SER A 3 -37.05 -95.59 -6.75
N ARG A 4 -36.39 -95.19 -7.78
CA ARG A 4 -35.44 -94.04 -7.78
C ARG A 4 -36.24 -92.77 -7.97
N ARG A 5 -36.20 -91.90 -6.98
CA ARG A 5 -36.67 -90.54 -7.08
C ARG A 5 -35.53 -89.69 -7.65
N ARG A 6 -35.77 -89.01 -8.79
CA ARG A 6 -34.85 -88.02 -9.37
C ARG A 6 -35.14 -86.68 -8.68
N ALA A 7 -34.14 -86.10 -8.06
CA ALA A 7 -34.23 -84.68 -7.59
C ALA A 7 -33.91 -83.73 -8.75
N VAL A 8 -34.79 -82.82 -9.01
CA VAL A 8 -34.60 -81.73 -9.96
C VAL A 8 -34.06 -80.52 -9.19
N SER A 9 -32.84 -80.12 -9.46
CA SER A 9 -32.22 -78.98 -8.88
C SER A 9 -32.64 -77.70 -9.71
N LEU A 10 -33.37 -76.82 -9.07
CA LEU A 10 -33.79 -75.57 -9.65
C LEU A 10 -32.68 -74.51 -9.34
N ALA A 11 -31.91 -74.13 -10.35
CA ALA A 11 -30.90 -73.08 -10.22
C ALA A 11 -31.60 -71.72 -10.36
N LEU A 12 -31.67 -70.99 -9.24
CA LEU A 12 -32.10 -69.56 -9.20
C LEU A 12 -30.96 -68.67 -9.69
N LEU A 13 -31.09 -68.13 -10.87
CA LEU A 13 -30.29 -67.03 -11.39
C LEU A 13 -30.76 -65.72 -10.77
N LEU A 14 -29.97 -65.16 -9.85
CA LEU A 14 -30.15 -63.78 -9.37
C LEU A 14 -29.45 -62.83 -10.36
N PRO A 15 -30.14 -61.78 -10.88
CA PRO A 15 -29.47 -60.74 -11.64
C PRO A 15 -28.74 -59.80 -10.63
N ALA A 16 -27.42 -59.70 -10.79
CA ALA A 16 -26.62 -58.68 -10.10
C ALA A 16 -26.95 -57.28 -10.63
N LEU A 17 -27.74 -56.53 -9.89
CA LEU A 17 -27.93 -55.11 -10.14
C LEU A 17 -26.65 -54.37 -9.69
N THR A 18 -25.76 -54.09 -10.59
CA THR A 18 -24.70 -53.12 -10.43
C THR A 18 -25.27 -51.69 -10.40
N VAL A 19 -25.50 -51.16 -9.23
CA VAL A 19 -25.81 -49.74 -9.02
C VAL A 19 -24.53 -48.95 -9.31
N ALA A 20 -24.38 -48.44 -10.51
CA ALA A 20 -23.37 -47.46 -10.83
C ALA A 20 -23.72 -46.14 -10.10
N TRP A 21 -23.05 -45.87 -8.99
CA TRP A 21 -23.01 -44.54 -8.39
C TRP A 21 -22.23 -43.61 -9.34
N LEU A 22 -22.95 -42.87 -10.22
CA LEU A 22 -22.42 -41.68 -10.81
C LEU A 22 -22.21 -40.68 -9.63
N ALA A 23 -20.99 -40.54 -9.15
CA ALA A 23 -20.60 -39.39 -8.36
C ALA A 23 -20.74 -38.16 -9.29
N LEU A 24 -21.85 -37.45 -9.16
CA LEU A 24 -21.98 -36.08 -9.64
C LEU A 24 -20.96 -35.28 -8.81
N VAL A 25 -19.76 -35.11 -9.34
CA VAL A 25 -18.86 -34.05 -8.89
C VAL A 25 -19.58 -32.78 -9.32
N ALA A 26 -20.41 -32.22 -8.43
CA ALA A 26 -20.82 -30.84 -8.54
C ALA A 26 -19.51 -30.06 -8.54
N ASP A 27 -19.13 -29.58 -9.71
CA ASP A 27 -18.19 -28.49 -9.84
C ASP A 27 -18.86 -27.31 -9.10
N ALA A 28 -18.58 -27.22 -7.82
CA ALA A 28 -18.91 -26.04 -7.03
C ALA A 28 -18.02 -24.93 -7.61
N GLY A 29 -18.50 -24.31 -8.67
CA GLY A 29 -17.93 -23.06 -9.15
C GLY A 29 -17.77 -22.19 -7.93
N ALA A 30 -16.55 -21.95 -7.49
CA ALA A 30 -16.26 -21.08 -6.38
C ALA A 30 -16.98 -19.76 -6.69
N ASP A 31 -17.95 -19.40 -5.88
CA ASP A 31 -18.69 -18.16 -6.01
C ASP A 31 -17.65 -17.05 -6.02
N GLN A 32 -17.45 -16.41 -7.17
CA GLN A 32 -16.41 -15.40 -7.36
C GLN A 32 -16.73 -14.22 -6.43
N ALA A 33 -15.92 -14.05 -5.40
CA ALA A 33 -16.15 -13.00 -4.41
C ALA A 33 -15.83 -11.63 -5.01
N VAL A 34 -16.83 -10.73 -5.00
CA VAL A 34 -16.64 -9.34 -5.45
C VAL A 34 -16.11 -8.52 -4.29
N LEU A 35 -14.99 -7.82 -4.50
CA LEU A 35 -14.40 -6.89 -3.54
C LEU A 35 -14.62 -5.45 -4.00
N HIS A 36 -15.37 -4.70 -3.21
CA HIS A 36 -15.65 -3.30 -3.46
C HIS A 36 -14.55 -2.39 -2.89
N TYR A 37 -14.15 -1.38 -3.67
CA TYR A 37 -13.16 -0.40 -3.24
C TYR A 37 -13.53 1.02 -3.67
N PRO A 38 -13.04 2.07 -2.98
CA PRO A 38 -13.39 3.44 -3.30
C PRO A 38 -12.85 3.85 -4.67
N LYS A 39 -13.75 4.29 -5.55
CA LYS A 39 -13.35 4.88 -6.83
C LYS A 39 -12.45 6.09 -6.59
N ARG A 40 -11.32 6.16 -7.29
CA ARG A 40 -10.35 7.25 -7.25
C ARG A 40 -10.10 7.77 -8.66
N PRO A 41 -9.60 9.01 -8.79
CA PRO A 41 -9.08 9.47 -10.06
C PRO A 41 -7.99 8.55 -10.57
N ASP A 42 -7.96 8.32 -11.87
CA ASP A 42 -6.89 7.54 -12.50
C ASP A 42 -5.53 8.21 -12.24
N SER A 43 -4.60 7.45 -11.69
CA SER A 43 -3.25 7.90 -11.45
C SER A 43 -2.27 6.72 -11.43
N PRO A 44 -1.02 6.92 -11.86
CA PRO A 44 -0.03 5.85 -11.84
C PRO A 44 0.15 5.18 -10.47
N ARG A 45 0.04 5.97 -9.39
CA ARG A 45 0.15 5.48 -8.01
C ARG A 45 -1.04 4.62 -7.61
N TRP A 46 -2.25 5.02 -8.01
CA TRP A 46 -3.46 4.25 -7.74
C TRP A 46 -3.46 2.93 -8.52
N ASN A 47 -3.06 2.98 -9.80
CA ASN A 47 -2.94 1.78 -10.64
C ASN A 47 -1.89 0.81 -10.09
N TYR A 48 -0.79 1.33 -9.52
CA TYR A 48 0.19 0.51 -8.82
C TYR A 48 -0.44 -0.24 -7.64
N ALA A 49 -1.21 0.43 -6.79
CA ALA A 49 -1.83 -0.21 -5.64
C ALA A 49 -2.87 -1.26 -6.06
N LEU A 50 -3.69 -0.98 -7.08
CA LEU A 50 -4.66 -1.94 -7.62
C LEU A 50 -3.99 -3.18 -8.19
N GLY A 51 -2.99 -3.03 -9.03
CA GLY A 51 -2.28 -4.19 -9.58
C GLY A 51 -1.50 -4.98 -8.52
N LEU A 52 -1.08 -4.34 -7.43
CA LEU A 52 -0.46 -5.05 -6.31
C LEU A 52 -1.48 -5.87 -5.53
N ILE A 53 -2.70 -5.37 -5.33
CA ILE A 53 -3.76 -6.14 -4.67
C ILE A 53 -4.23 -7.31 -5.56
N GLU A 54 -4.31 -7.11 -6.89
CA GLU A 54 -4.59 -8.18 -7.84
C GLU A 54 -3.52 -9.29 -7.76
N LEU A 55 -2.24 -8.91 -7.69
CA LEU A 55 -1.14 -9.86 -7.48
C LEU A 55 -1.31 -10.64 -6.18
N ALA A 56 -1.63 -9.96 -5.07
CA ALA A 56 -1.85 -10.61 -3.78
C ALA A 56 -3.01 -11.60 -3.81
N LEU A 57 -4.15 -11.19 -4.38
CA LEU A 57 -5.35 -12.04 -4.48
C LEU A 57 -5.12 -13.25 -5.38
N LYS A 58 -4.42 -13.09 -6.50
CA LYS A 58 -4.03 -14.21 -7.36
C LYS A 58 -3.21 -15.26 -6.59
N GLU A 59 -2.28 -14.79 -5.76
CA GLU A 59 -1.43 -15.70 -4.98
C GLU A 59 -2.16 -16.34 -3.78
N SER A 60 -3.31 -15.81 -3.37
CA SER A 60 -4.16 -16.41 -2.33
C SER A 60 -4.85 -17.71 -2.80
N GLY A 61 -4.98 -17.90 -4.11
CA GLY A 61 -5.64 -19.07 -4.70
C GLY A 61 -7.17 -19.02 -4.65
N ARG A 62 -7.75 -17.87 -4.31
CA ARG A 62 -9.21 -17.64 -4.38
C ARG A 62 -9.55 -16.73 -5.56
N ASP A 63 -10.74 -16.94 -6.12
CA ASP A 63 -11.26 -16.11 -7.21
C ASP A 63 -11.93 -14.85 -6.64
N TYR A 64 -11.31 -13.70 -6.93
CA TYR A 64 -11.82 -12.38 -6.56
C TYR A 64 -12.00 -11.49 -7.78
N VAL A 65 -13.05 -10.65 -7.75
CA VAL A 65 -13.26 -9.56 -8.72
C VAL A 65 -13.18 -8.24 -7.97
N LEU A 66 -12.34 -7.32 -8.46
CA LEU A 66 -12.25 -5.96 -7.93
C LEU A 66 -13.28 -5.07 -8.60
N GLN A 67 -14.14 -4.42 -7.82
CA GLN A 67 -15.17 -3.51 -8.32
C GLN A 67 -15.08 -2.15 -7.63
N PRO A 68 -14.84 -1.05 -8.39
CA PRO A 68 -14.87 0.28 -7.81
C PRO A 68 -16.31 0.67 -7.45
N THR A 69 -16.47 1.50 -6.43
CA THR A 69 -17.75 2.16 -6.14
C THR A 69 -18.17 3.08 -7.30
N ASP A 70 -19.45 3.35 -7.44
CA ASP A 70 -19.98 4.20 -8.53
C ASP A 70 -19.42 5.63 -8.46
N GLU A 71 -19.37 6.19 -7.25
CA GLU A 71 -18.94 7.55 -6.99
C GLU A 71 -17.55 7.62 -6.35
N GLN A 72 -16.83 8.69 -6.65
CA GLN A 72 -15.63 9.05 -5.91
C GLN A 72 -15.99 9.49 -4.49
N MET A 73 -15.13 9.13 -3.54
CA MET A 73 -15.34 9.51 -2.15
C MET A 73 -14.05 10.05 -1.50
N SER A 74 -14.23 10.93 -0.52
CA SER A 74 -13.12 11.41 0.30
C SER A 74 -12.52 10.26 1.13
N GLN A 75 -11.30 10.45 1.63
CA GLN A 75 -10.65 9.45 2.50
C GLN A 75 -11.49 9.19 3.77
N ALA A 76 -12.06 10.22 4.37
CA ALA A 76 -12.89 10.08 5.57
C ALA A 76 -14.17 9.28 5.28
N ARG A 77 -14.82 9.50 4.13
CA ARG A 77 -15.96 8.69 3.71
C ARG A 77 -15.55 7.25 3.45
N ALA A 78 -14.47 7.01 2.73
CA ALA A 78 -13.97 5.66 2.47
C ALA A 78 -13.65 4.89 3.77
N ALA A 79 -13.07 5.57 4.77
CA ALA A 79 -12.84 4.96 6.08
C ALA A 79 -14.15 4.56 6.77
N ARG A 80 -15.18 5.40 6.67
CA ARG A 80 -16.50 5.08 7.25
C ARG A 80 -17.19 3.92 6.53
N GLU A 81 -17.20 3.93 5.20
CA GLU A 81 -17.79 2.83 4.39
C GLU A 81 -17.08 1.49 4.66
N LEU A 82 -15.74 1.53 4.85
CA LEU A 82 -14.97 0.35 5.25
C LEU A 82 -15.38 -0.16 6.65
N GLU A 83 -15.63 0.73 7.59
CA GLU A 83 -16.06 0.39 8.95
C GLU A 83 -17.47 -0.25 8.96
N LEU A 84 -18.34 0.22 8.06
CA LEU A 84 -19.70 -0.32 7.88
C LEU A 84 -19.71 -1.63 7.09
N GLY A 85 -18.65 -1.92 6.32
CA GLY A 85 -18.56 -3.09 5.46
C GLY A 85 -19.18 -2.87 4.07
N ASP A 86 -19.44 -1.62 3.68
CA ASP A 86 -19.98 -1.26 2.36
C ASP A 86 -18.88 -1.28 1.27
N ILE A 87 -17.62 -1.22 1.68
CA ILE A 87 -16.44 -1.51 0.86
C ILE A 87 -15.52 -2.48 1.61
N ASP A 88 -14.68 -3.21 0.86
CA ASP A 88 -13.88 -4.31 1.40
C ASP A 88 -12.47 -3.88 1.79
N PHE A 89 -11.89 -2.90 1.09
CA PHE A 89 -10.57 -2.40 1.41
C PHE A 89 -10.37 -0.94 1.01
N ILE A 90 -9.40 -0.31 1.69
CA ILE A 90 -8.83 0.97 1.30
C ILE A 90 -7.30 0.86 1.29
N TRP A 91 -6.64 1.78 0.60
CA TRP A 91 -5.20 1.97 0.64
C TRP A 91 -4.88 3.39 1.09
N THR A 92 -4.09 3.51 2.17
CA THR A 92 -3.72 4.80 2.73
C THR A 92 -2.48 4.70 3.62
N GLY A 93 -1.86 5.83 3.92
CA GLY A 93 -0.79 5.94 4.91
C GLY A 93 -1.28 5.44 6.28
N THR A 94 -0.40 4.74 7.00
CA THR A 94 -0.74 4.20 8.30
C THR A 94 -0.75 5.26 9.40
N SER A 95 -1.57 5.03 10.41
CA SER A 95 -1.56 5.75 11.68
C SER A 95 -2.05 4.83 12.78
N ALA A 96 -1.73 5.15 14.03
CA ALA A 96 -2.25 4.40 15.19
C ALA A 96 -3.78 4.35 15.21
N GLU A 97 -4.47 5.44 14.81
CA GLU A 97 -5.92 5.48 14.67
C GLU A 97 -6.41 4.47 13.63
N TYR A 98 -5.83 4.45 12.43
CA TYR A 98 -6.24 3.52 11.38
C TYR A 98 -5.99 2.07 11.76
N GLU A 99 -4.85 1.76 12.38
CA GLU A 99 -4.52 0.41 12.82
C GLU A 99 -5.40 -0.07 14.00
N GLN A 100 -5.92 0.87 14.80
CA GLN A 100 -6.91 0.56 15.82
C GLN A 100 -8.30 0.28 15.25
N ARG A 101 -8.74 1.06 14.26
CA ARG A 101 -10.08 0.97 13.65
C ARG A 101 -10.20 -0.18 12.68
N PHE A 102 -9.16 -0.44 11.91
CA PHE A 102 -9.15 -1.38 10.80
C PHE A 102 -8.12 -2.49 11.02
N ARG A 103 -8.16 -3.48 10.19
CA ARG A 103 -7.12 -4.50 10.11
C ARG A 103 -6.13 -4.13 9.00
N ALA A 104 -4.90 -3.83 9.38
CA ALA A 104 -3.81 -3.56 8.46
C ALA A 104 -3.28 -4.87 7.86
N VAL A 105 -3.11 -4.93 6.54
CA VAL A 105 -2.29 -5.93 5.85
C VAL A 105 -0.84 -5.48 5.97
N ARG A 106 -0.07 -6.15 6.84
CA ARG A 106 1.24 -5.66 7.31
C ARG A 106 2.40 -5.94 6.35
N VAL A 107 2.17 -5.62 5.09
CA VAL A 107 3.20 -5.59 4.04
C VAL A 107 3.20 -4.19 3.43
N PRO A 108 4.29 -3.42 3.57
CA PRO A 108 4.40 -2.08 3.01
C PRO A 108 4.16 -2.05 1.51
N VAL A 109 3.10 -1.35 1.08
CA VAL A 109 2.68 -1.32 -0.33
C VAL A 109 3.77 -0.75 -1.23
N MET A 110 4.43 0.34 -0.80
CA MET A 110 5.51 0.99 -1.55
C MET A 110 6.88 0.80 -0.91
N ARG A 111 7.08 -0.27 -0.15
CA ARG A 111 8.34 -0.58 0.53
C ARG A 111 8.89 0.57 1.39
N GLY A 112 7.99 1.40 1.95
CA GLY A 112 8.37 2.54 2.78
C GLY A 112 8.79 3.79 2.00
N LEU A 113 8.72 3.83 0.66
CA LEU A 113 8.98 5.05 -0.13
C LEU A 113 8.06 6.20 0.25
N ASP A 114 6.93 5.92 0.91
CA ASP A 114 6.05 6.95 1.47
C ASP A 114 6.76 7.83 2.52
N GLY A 115 7.81 7.32 3.19
CA GLY A 115 8.61 8.06 4.15
C GLY A 115 9.84 8.75 3.56
N TYR A 116 10.04 8.69 2.25
CA TYR A 116 11.13 9.38 1.55
C TYR A 116 10.65 10.76 1.13
N ARG A 117 11.30 11.80 1.67
CA ARG A 117 10.88 13.19 1.54
C ARG A 117 11.95 14.05 0.89
N ILE A 118 11.53 14.90 -0.04
CA ILE A 118 12.36 15.88 -0.73
C ILE A 118 11.70 17.26 -0.69
N CYS A 119 12.50 18.29 -0.88
CA CYS A 119 12.07 19.68 -0.77
C CYS A 119 11.63 20.27 -2.11
N ILE A 120 10.51 20.98 -2.11
CA ILE A 120 10.17 21.99 -3.12
C ILE A 120 10.66 23.34 -2.57
N ILE A 121 11.44 24.07 -3.37
CA ILE A 121 12.13 25.30 -2.96
C ILE A 121 11.99 26.42 -4.00
N ASP A 122 12.21 27.69 -3.61
CA ASP A 122 12.68 28.71 -4.56
C ASP A 122 14.08 28.29 -5.06
N PRO A 123 14.34 28.24 -6.38
CA PRO A 123 15.64 27.86 -6.93
C PRO A 123 16.83 28.64 -6.36
N LYS A 124 16.63 29.89 -5.90
CA LYS A 124 17.66 30.71 -5.26
C LYS A 124 18.18 30.10 -3.95
N ARG A 125 17.39 29.21 -3.33
CA ARG A 125 17.77 28.53 -2.07
C ARG A 125 18.64 27.29 -2.30
N GLN A 126 18.78 26.79 -3.53
CA GLN A 126 19.59 25.61 -3.83
C GLN A 126 21.00 25.64 -3.22
N PRO A 127 21.76 26.73 -3.23
CA PRO A 127 23.09 26.77 -2.60
C PRO A 127 23.08 26.46 -1.10
N ALA A 128 22.01 26.85 -0.38
CA ALA A 128 21.88 26.56 1.05
C ALA A 128 21.68 25.05 1.30
N PHE A 129 20.92 24.36 0.43
CA PHE A 129 20.74 22.91 0.48
C PHE A 129 21.99 22.16 0.06
N SER A 130 22.70 22.63 -0.95
CA SER A 130 23.96 22.04 -1.42
C SER A 130 25.07 22.09 -0.36
N ALA A 131 25.04 23.08 0.53
CA ALA A 131 25.95 23.24 1.64
C ALA A 131 25.66 22.33 2.83
N VAL A 132 24.46 21.73 2.93
CA VAL A 132 24.08 20.82 4.02
C VAL A 132 24.96 19.58 3.98
N THR A 133 25.67 19.29 5.06
CA THR A 133 26.51 18.10 5.22
C THR A 133 26.11 17.20 6.37
N THR A 134 25.44 17.77 7.38
CA THR A 134 25.02 17.08 8.59
C THR A 134 23.53 17.28 8.82
N LEU A 135 22.93 16.44 9.66
CA LEU A 135 21.53 16.63 10.11
C LEU A 135 21.38 17.98 10.85
N ALA A 136 22.39 18.39 11.62
CA ALA A 136 22.38 19.66 12.34
C ALA A 136 22.34 20.85 11.38
N ASP A 137 23.02 20.79 10.22
CA ASP A 137 22.93 21.83 9.20
C ASP A 137 21.51 21.88 8.61
N LEU A 138 20.94 20.71 8.33
CA LEU A 138 19.59 20.60 7.76
C LEU A 138 18.52 21.14 8.72
N GLN A 139 18.67 20.94 10.03
CA GLN A 139 17.76 21.45 11.06
C GLN A 139 17.81 22.98 11.23
N GLN A 140 18.80 23.67 10.64
CA GLN A 140 18.79 25.13 10.60
C GLN A 140 17.77 25.68 9.59
N LEU A 141 17.45 24.89 8.57
CA LEU A 141 16.44 25.24 7.57
C LEU A 141 15.03 25.08 8.14
N THR A 142 14.13 25.95 7.68
CA THR A 142 12.71 25.91 8.07
C THR A 142 11.90 25.11 7.06
N ILE A 143 10.99 24.26 7.55
CA ILE A 143 10.18 23.37 6.74
C ILE A 143 8.72 23.79 6.79
N GLY A 144 8.09 23.96 5.62
CA GLY A 144 6.65 24.19 5.50
C GLY A 144 5.87 22.88 5.46
N GLN A 145 4.74 22.81 6.19
CA GLN A 145 3.85 21.66 6.22
C GLN A 145 2.39 22.06 6.44
N ASP A 146 1.44 21.23 6.00
CA ASP A 146 0.04 21.39 6.39
C ASP A 146 -0.14 20.92 7.85
N PRO A 147 -0.86 21.72 8.68
CA PRO A 147 -1.01 21.40 10.11
C PRO A 147 -1.74 20.08 10.38
N GLY A 148 -2.50 19.55 9.41
CA GLY A 148 -3.21 18.28 9.53
C GLY A 148 -2.36 17.06 9.21
N TRP A 149 -1.09 17.25 8.80
CA TRP A 149 -0.23 16.12 8.45
C TRP A 149 0.62 15.63 9.62
N SER A 150 0.74 14.31 9.73
CA SER A 150 1.58 13.66 10.74
C SER A 150 3.07 14.01 10.63
N ASP A 151 3.49 14.46 9.44
CA ASP A 151 4.85 14.95 9.18
C ASP A 151 5.26 16.08 10.15
N VAL A 152 4.31 16.92 10.56
CA VAL A 152 4.57 18.02 11.52
C VAL A 152 5.13 17.47 12.83
N GLU A 153 4.49 16.45 13.37
CA GLU A 153 4.91 15.84 14.64
C GLU A 153 6.23 15.07 14.48
N VAL A 154 6.40 14.34 13.38
CA VAL A 154 7.65 13.64 13.06
C VAL A 154 8.83 14.62 12.97
N LEU A 155 8.65 15.72 12.25
CA LEU A 155 9.67 16.75 12.05
C LEU A 155 10.02 17.47 13.37
N HIS A 156 9.02 17.83 14.18
CA HIS A 156 9.24 18.43 15.49
C HIS A 156 10.01 17.50 16.42
N ALA A 157 9.63 16.21 16.46
CA ALA A 157 10.33 15.21 17.27
C ALA A 157 11.80 15.02 16.82
N ALA A 158 12.08 15.25 15.54
CA ALA A 158 13.43 15.24 14.98
C ALA A 158 14.16 16.58 15.07
N GLY A 159 13.60 17.58 15.76
CA GLY A 159 14.26 18.87 16.04
C GLY A 159 14.22 19.89 14.89
N PHE A 160 13.36 19.70 13.90
CA PHE A 160 13.18 20.69 12.82
C PHE A 160 12.28 21.86 13.23
N LYS A 161 12.55 23.01 12.60
CA LYS A 161 11.67 24.19 12.67
C LYS A 161 10.58 24.03 11.60
N VAL A 162 9.30 23.91 12.03
CA VAL A 162 8.19 23.73 11.11
C VAL A 162 7.30 24.98 11.12
N VAL A 163 7.00 25.48 9.92
CA VAL A 163 6.01 26.53 9.65
C VAL A 163 4.80 25.87 9.03
N THR A 164 3.62 26.11 9.59
CA THR A 164 2.40 25.50 9.08
C THR A 164 1.52 26.48 8.31
N GLY A 165 0.83 25.96 7.30
CA GLY A 165 -0.16 26.69 6.51
C GLY A 165 -1.05 25.73 5.70
N PRO A 166 -2.20 26.19 5.20
CA PRO A 166 -3.04 25.38 4.31
C PRO A 166 -2.25 24.93 3.07
N TYR A 167 -2.46 23.69 2.64
CA TYR A 167 -1.72 23.08 1.53
C TYR A 167 -1.58 23.98 0.29
N ASP A 168 -2.69 24.55 -0.20
CA ASP A 168 -2.68 25.39 -1.39
C ASP A 168 -1.87 26.69 -1.22
N SER A 169 -1.70 27.16 0.02
CA SER A 169 -0.94 28.36 0.33
C SER A 169 0.56 28.11 0.48
N LEU A 170 0.99 26.85 0.73
CA LEU A 170 2.39 26.54 1.01
C LEU A 170 3.31 26.81 -0.18
N PHE A 171 2.81 26.69 -1.42
CA PHE A 171 3.58 27.00 -2.62
C PHE A 171 3.90 28.51 -2.70
N ASP A 172 2.90 29.36 -2.48
CA ASP A 172 3.09 30.82 -2.42
C ASP A 172 3.98 31.23 -1.24
N MET A 173 3.87 30.52 -0.12
CA MET A 173 4.66 30.80 1.08
C MET A 173 6.16 30.54 0.87
N VAL A 174 6.53 29.45 0.20
CA VAL A 174 7.94 29.15 -0.12
C VAL A 174 8.50 30.13 -1.15
N GLU A 175 7.72 30.52 -2.15
CA GLU A 175 8.12 31.57 -3.10
C GLU A 175 8.38 32.94 -2.44
N ARG A 176 7.70 33.21 -1.32
CA ARG A 176 7.84 34.46 -0.54
C ARG A 176 8.80 34.34 0.65
N ASP A 177 9.68 33.35 0.65
CA ASP A 177 10.68 33.13 1.71
C ASP A 177 10.09 33.03 3.14
N ARG A 178 8.87 32.49 3.28
CA ARG A 178 8.28 32.26 4.61
C ARG A 178 8.89 31.05 5.31
N PHE A 179 9.45 30.13 4.56
CA PHE A 179 10.25 29.00 4.99
C PHE A 179 11.15 28.53 3.82
N ASP A 180 12.14 27.70 4.12
CA ASP A 180 13.17 27.31 3.15
C ASP A 180 12.72 26.17 2.24
N CYS A 181 11.88 25.26 2.72
CA CYS A 181 11.49 24.02 2.05
C CYS A 181 10.04 23.69 2.27
N PHE A 182 9.29 23.42 1.22
CA PHE A 182 8.03 22.69 1.32
C PHE A 182 8.35 21.20 1.14
N LEU A 183 8.32 20.43 2.24
CA LEU A 183 8.72 19.03 2.27
C LEU A 183 7.60 18.13 1.76
N ARG A 184 7.89 17.34 0.71
CA ARG A 184 6.91 16.48 0.04
C ARG A 184 7.45 15.07 -0.15
N GLY A 185 6.54 14.12 -0.37
CA GLY A 185 6.92 12.77 -0.76
C GLY A 185 7.65 12.73 -2.11
N VAL A 186 8.62 11.83 -2.26
CA VAL A 186 9.36 11.64 -3.52
C VAL A 186 8.45 11.37 -4.72
N HIS A 187 7.27 10.85 -4.47
CA HIS A 187 6.24 10.55 -5.49
C HIS A 187 5.30 11.73 -5.77
N GLU A 188 5.38 12.81 -5.01
CA GLU A 188 4.51 14.00 -5.10
C GLU A 188 5.29 15.22 -5.63
N ALA A 189 6.42 15.51 -5.02
CA ALA A 189 7.19 16.73 -5.26
C ALA A 189 7.47 17.06 -6.73
N PRO A 190 7.87 16.13 -7.60
CA PRO A 190 8.14 16.48 -8.99
C PRO A 190 6.91 16.97 -9.75
N ALA A 191 5.77 16.30 -9.56
CA ALA A 191 4.52 16.66 -10.23
C ALA A 191 3.90 17.96 -9.68
N GLU A 192 4.09 18.22 -8.39
CA GLU A 192 3.63 19.45 -7.74
C GLU A 192 4.50 20.65 -8.16
N ALA A 193 5.83 20.53 -8.09
CA ALA A 193 6.74 21.58 -8.54
C ALA A 193 6.52 21.97 -10.02
N ALA A 194 6.22 20.99 -10.88
CA ALA A 194 5.94 21.24 -12.30
C ALA A 194 4.72 22.13 -12.56
N LYS A 195 3.81 22.24 -11.59
CA LYS A 195 2.63 23.13 -11.66
C LYS A 195 2.92 24.55 -11.19
N HIS A 196 4.08 24.78 -10.58
CA HIS A 196 4.51 26.06 -10.00
C HIS A 196 5.84 26.51 -10.63
N PRO A 197 5.82 27.25 -11.76
CA PRO A 197 7.03 27.58 -12.54
C PRO A 197 8.11 28.35 -11.78
N GLY A 198 7.74 29.00 -10.66
CA GLY A 198 8.68 29.71 -9.77
C GLY A 198 9.44 28.78 -8.82
N LEU A 199 9.03 27.51 -8.73
CA LEU A 199 9.56 26.54 -7.78
C LEU A 199 10.33 25.41 -8.48
N ALA A 200 11.22 24.76 -7.73
CA ALA A 200 11.95 23.59 -8.19
C ALA A 200 12.04 22.54 -7.09
N VAL A 201 12.24 21.29 -7.51
CA VAL A 201 12.64 20.25 -6.57
C VAL A 201 14.13 20.43 -6.28
N GLU A 202 14.46 20.55 -5.00
CA GLU A 202 15.83 20.59 -4.50
C GLU A 202 16.60 19.34 -4.91
N ASN A 203 17.94 19.40 -5.10
CA ASN A 203 18.71 18.35 -5.76
C ASN A 203 19.55 17.45 -4.84
N ASP A 204 19.83 17.86 -3.59
CA ASP A 204 20.95 17.30 -2.82
C ASP A 204 20.53 16.56 -1.55
N VAL A 205 19.34 16.82 -1.03
CA VAL A 205 18.90 16.33 0.29
C VAL A 205 17.74 15.35 0.17
N LEU A 206 17.80 14.29 0.97
CA LEU A 206 16.71 13.32 1.16
C LEU A 206 16.51 13.12 2.65
N ILE A 207 15.33 13.44 3.16
CA ILE A 207 14.93 13.09 4.51
C ILE A 207 14.17 11.76 4.47
N VAL A 208 14.55 10.81 5.31
CA VAL A 208 13.89 9.49 5.38
C VAL A 208 13.48 9.19 6.81
N TYR A 209 12.23 8.79 6.96
CA TYR A 209 11.72 8.23 8.21
C TYR A 209 10.84 7.03 7.92
N PRO A 210 10.78 6.04 8.82
CA PRO A 210 9.91 4.88 8.64
C PRO A 210 8.46 5.34 8.56
N PHE A 211 7.86 5.18 7.39
CA PHE A 211 6.46 5.46 7.13
C PHE A 211 5.99 4.67 5.92
N THR A 212 4.77 4.19 5.94
CA THR A 212 4.25 3.38 4.85
C THR A 212 2.75 3.51 4.71
N SER A 213 2.26 3.14 3.55
CA SER A 213 0.86 2.85 3.30
C SER A 213 0.60 1.35 3.40
N PHE A 214 -0.56 0.99 3.94
CA PHE A 214 -1.08 -0.38 3.95
C PHE A 214 -2.39 -0.48 3.19
N PHE A 215 -2.73 -1.68 2.77
CA PHE A 215 -4.12 -2.05 2.57
C PHE A 215 -4.75 -2.26 3.94
N PHE A 216 -5.90 -1.65 4.13
CA PHE A 216 -6.73 -1.83 5.32
C PHE A 216 -8.05 -2.47 4.91
N VAL A 217 -8.47 -3.47 5.67
CA VAL A 217 -9.77 -4.11 5.53
C VAL A 217 -10.61 -3.90 6.79
N ASN A 218 -11.91 -4.16 6.73
CA ASN A 218 -12.75 -4.11 7.92
C ASN A 218 -12.15 -4.97 9.03
N LYS A 219 -12.20 -4.49 10.27
CA LYS A 219 -11.55 -5.14 11.41
C LYS A 219 -11.98 -6.59 11.61
N GLY A 220 -13.25 -6.89 11.29
CA GLY A 220 -13.83 -8.24 11.37
C GLY A 220 -13.51 -9.14 10.18
N ASN A 221 -13.07 -8.60 9.05
CA ASN A 221 -12.75 -9.37 7.84
C ASN A 221 -11.35 -9.98 7.91
N ILE A 222 -11.19 -10.97 8.80
CA ILE A 222 -9.91 -11.65 9.03
C ILE A 222 -9.47 -12.41 7.79
N ALA A 223 -10.40 -13.09 7.12
CA ALA A 223 -10.09 -13.93 5.97
C ALA A 223 -9.49 -13.14 4.82
N LEU A 224 -10.07 -12.00 4.45
CA LEU A 224 -9.53 -11.14 3.40
C LEU A 224 -8.16 -10.57 3.78
N ALA A 225 -7.98 -10.15 5.04
CA ALA A 225 -6.68 -9.66 5.49
C ALA A 225 -5.59 -10.73 5.37
N GLU A 226 -5.89 -11.98 5.78
CA GLU A 226 -4.99 -13.11 5.69
C GLU A 226 -4.68 -13.48 4.25
N ASP A 227 -5.68 -13.50 3.37
CA ASP A 227 -5.49 -13.76 1.93
C ASP A 227 -4.55 -12.74 1.31
N LEU A 228 -4.78 -11.45 1.56
CA LEU A 228 -3.93 -10.37 1.05
C LEU A 228 -2.51 -10.44 1.63
N GLU A 229 -2.38 -10.62 2.93
CA GLU A 229 -1.08 -10.66 3.58
C GLU A 229 -0.25 -11.87 3.15
N ASN A 230 -0.87 -13.04 3.11
CA ASN A 230 -0.23 -14.28 2.66
C ASN A 230 0.14 -14.22 1.18
N GLY A 231 -0.76 -13.67 0.33
CA GLY A 231 -0.49 -13.46 -1.07
C GLY A 231 0.69 -12.53 -1.31
N LEU A 232 0.76 -11.39 -0.61
CA LEU A 232 1.91 -10.48 -0.70
C LEU A 232 3.21 -11.12 -0.19
N LYS A 233 3.17 -11.84 0.94
CA LYS A 233 4.35 -12.56 1.46
C LYS A 233 4.85 -13.62 0.49
N LYS A 234 3.94 -14.37 -0.14
CA LYS A 234 4.28 -15.34 -1.18
C LYS A 234 4.91 -14.67 -2.37
N ALA A 235 4.33 -13.56 -2.85
CA ALA A 235 4.89 -12.77 -3.95
C ALA A 235 6.29 -12.19 -3.63
N TYR A 236 6.56 -11.86 -2.37
CA TYR A 236 7.93 -11.53 -1.94
C TYR A 236 8.87 -12.74 -2.00
N GLY A 237 8.40 -13.91 -1.58
CA GLY A 237 9.19 -15.14 -1.54
C GLY A 237 9.58 -15.66 -2.92
N ASP A 238 8.71 -15.57 -3.93
CA ASP A 238 8.95 -16.00 -5.30
C ASP A 238 9.55 -14.90 -6.21
N GLY A 239 9.64 -13.66 -5.70
CA GLY A 239 10.20 -12.52 -6.40
C GLY A 239 9.22 -11.77 -7.31
N SER A 240 7.98 -12.20 -7.44
CA SER A 240 6.97 -11.54 -8.30
C SER A 240 6.61 -10.13 -7.78
N PHE A 241 6.57 -9.93 -6.45
CA PHE A 241 6.43 -8.60 -5.86
C PHE A 241 7.55 -7.65 -6.34
N MET A 242 8.80 -8.08 -6.24
CA MET A 242 9.94 -7.25 -6.62
C MET A 242 10.00 -7.01 -8.13
N ALA A 243 9.60 -7.98 -8.94
CA ALA A 243 9.45 -7.80 -10.38
C ALA A 243 8.37 -6.77 -10.70
N TYR A 244 7.22 -6.84 -10.05
CA TYR A 244 6.13 -5.88 -10.18
C TYR A 244 6.58 -4.48 -9.74
N PHE A 245 7.11 -4.35 -8.53
CA PHE A 245 7.60 -3.09 -7.97
C PHE A 245 8.59 -2.38 -8.89
N LYS A 246 9.68 -3.05 -9.26
CA LYS A 246 10.76 -2.47 -10.08
C LYS A 246 10.32 -2.09 -11.50
N ASN A 247 9.35 -2.80 -12.08
CA ASN A 247 8.93 -2.58 -13.46
C ASN A 247 7.75 -1.64 -13.60
N HIS A 248 7.02 -1.35 -12.52
CA HIS A 248 5.84 -0.49 -12.61
C HIS A 248 6.23 0.96 -12.93
N PRO A 249 5.53 1.62 -13.90
CA PRO A 249 5.86 2.99 -14.31
C PRO A 249 5.89 4.00 -13.18
N ALA A 250 4.94 3.91 -12.22
CA ALA A 250 4.89 4.80 -11.07
C ALA A 250 6.16 4.73 -10.20
N ILE A 251 6.71 3.54 -10.01
CA ILE A 251 7.93 3.33 -9.22
C ILE A 251 9.16 3.81 -9.98
N LYS A 252 9.27 3.46 -11.28
CA LYS A 252 10.35 3.97 -12.14
C LYS A 252 10.39 5.49 -12.14
N ALA A 253 9.24 6.14 -12.29
CA ALA A 253 9.14 7.59 -12.27
C ALA A 253 9.64 8.21 -10.95
N ILE A 254 9.40 7.56 -9.79
CA ILE A 254 9.94 8.01 -8.51
C ILE A 254 11.46 8.03 -8.52
N PHE A 255 12.11 6.94 -8.92
CA PHE A 255 13.57 6.86 -8.95
C PHE A 255 14.18 7.82 -9.97
N GLU A 256 13.59 7.93 -11.16
CA GLU A 256 14.08 8.80 -12.24
C GLU A 256 13.92 10.29 -11.91
N GLN A 257 12.76 10.70 -11.42
CA GLN A 257 12.43 12.12 -11.20
C GLN A 257 12.97 12.65 -9.88
N ALA A 258 12.82 11.87 -8.78
CA ALA A 258 13.32 12.29 -7.48
C ALA A 258 14.81 12.06 -7.30
N ARG A 259 15.44 11.21 -8.12
CA ARG A 259 16.90 10.89 -8.09
C ARG A 259 17.38 10.57 -6.66
N ILE A 260 16.65 9.73 -5.97
CA ILE A 260 16.88 9.44 -4.54
C ILE A 260 18.27 8.84 -4.28
N ASP A 261 18.82 8.11 -5.24
CA ASP A 261 20.16 7.51 -5.22
C ASP A 261 21.33 8.52 -5.28
N ARG A 262 21.05 9.77 -5.65
CA ARG A 262 22.06 10.83 -5.79
C ARG A 262 22.03 11.85 -4.66
N ARG A 263 21.05 11.72 -3.72
CA ARG A 263 20.84 12.67 -2.65
C ARG A 263 21.57 12.26 -1.38
N ARG A 264 22.03 13.23 -0.63
CA ARG A 264 22.53 13.01 0.72
C ARG A 264 21.35 12.67 1.63
N ARG A 265 21.36 11.44 2.16
CA ARG A 265 20.29 10.89 2.98
C ARG A 265 20.47 11.26 4.44
N PHE A 266 19.37 11.68 5.08
CA PHE A 266 19.25 11.95 6.49
C PHE A 266 18.11 11.12 7.06
N ASP A 267 18.44 10.12 7.86
CA ASP A 267 17.45 9.29 8.53
C ASP A 267 17.03 9.94 9.86
N ILE A 268 15.71 10.05 10.07
CA ILE A 268 15.11 10.54 11.30
C ILE A 268 14.12 9.53 11.87
N PRO A 269 13.87 9.49 13.20
CA PRO A 269 12.89 8.59 13.77
C PRO A 269 11.46 9.03 13.47
N ASN A 270 10.53 8.08 13.43
CA ASN A 270 9.10 8.34 13.45
C ASN A 270 8.52 7.83 14.78
N PRO A 271 8.18 8.70 15.74
CA PRO A 271 7.62 8.31 17.02
C PRO A 271 6.17 7.82 16.93
N LEU A 272 5.47 8.12 15.83
CA LEU A 272 4.03 7.86 15.67
C LEU A 272 3.70 6.42 15.23
N LEU A 273 4.72 5.63 14.86
CA LEU A 273 4.50 4.25 14.46
C LEU A 273 4.02 3.41 15.63
N THR A 274 3.07 2.52 15.34
CA THR A 274 2.70 1.44 16.27
C THR A 274 3.86 0.47 16.48
N GLU A 275 3.83 -0.28 17.55
CA GLU A 275 4.84 -1.31 17.82
C GLU A 275 4.83 -2.38 16.73
N GLU A 276 3.66 -2.79 16.28
CA GLU A 276 3.49 -3.78 15.22
C GLU A 276 4.07 -3.30 13.88
N THR A 277 3.91 -2.02 13.54
CA THR A 277 4.49 -1.47 12.32
C THR A 277 6.00 -1.33 12.42
N ARG A 278 6.55 -1.02 13.60
CA ARG A 278 8.01 -1.04 13.83
C ARG A 278 8.62 -2.43 13.73
N ALA A 279 7.84 -3.47 14.08
CA ALA A 279 8.29 -4.86 14.03
C ALA A 279 8.28 -5.48 12.63
N ILE A 280 7.84 -4.76 11.60
CA ILE A 280 7.84 -5.26 10.22
C ILE A 280 9.28 -5.53 9.76
N PRO A 281 9.59 -6.76 9.27
CA PRO A 281 10.94 -7.14 8.85
C PRO A 281 11.52 -6.22 7.76
N ASP A 282 12.83 -5.96 7.85
CA ASP A 282 13.57 -5.05 6.94
C ASP A 282 13.45 -5.43 5.46
N GLN A 283 13.26 -6.70 5.14
CA GLN A 283 13.08 -7.17 3.76
C GLN A 283 11.90 -6.52 3.03
N TYR A 284 10.88 -6.04 3.77
CA TYR A 284 9.71 -5.37 3.20
C TYR A 284 9.90 -3.86 3.00
N TRP A 285 11.04 -3.32 3.42
CA TRP A 285 11.39 -1.92 3.26
C TRP A 285 12.40 -1.72 2.11
N GLU A 286 12.41 -0.52 1.53
CA GLU A 286 13.49 -0.14 0.63
C GLU A 286 14.79 -0.02 1.44
N PRO A 287 15.95 -0.47 0.93
CA PRO A 287 17.20 -0.48 1.69
C PRO A 287 17.54 0.89 2.28
N ARG A 288 17.89 0.84 3.55
CA ARG A 288 18.33 2.03 4.31
C ARG A 288 19.78 2.37 4.03
#